data_4c85d0f5ab741287277257e5acd1707f
#
_entry.id   4c85d0f5ab741287277257e5acd1707f
#
_cell.length_a   1.000
_cell.length_b   1.000
_cell.length_c   1.000
_cell.angle_alpha   90.00
_cell.angle_beta   90.00
_cell.angle_gamma   90.00
#
_symmetry.space_group_name_H-M   'P 1'
#
loop_
_entity.id
_entity.type
_entity.pdbx_description
1 polymer ?
#
loop_
_entity_poly.entity_id
_entity_poly.type
_entity_poly.pdbx_seq_one_letter_code
_entity_poly.pdbx_strand_id
1 'polypeptide(L)'
;MQKTLIRLVDDDPAVLESLTFVLEREGWTVASWTSPEAFLREDAPSAPGCLILDYSMPTMTGLELQQTMNERGYHLPIIFLTGHGDIETAVTAMKKGAVEFLEKTGDAGKLLAAVEKAVSQSENGFAVLGISAVEARRRSSLLTERERAVVKLIAAGKFNREAADRLALSVRTVENYRASAMKKLQVKGSAELVALLRAAEID
;
A
#
# COMPACT_ATOMS: atom_id res chain seq x y z
N MET A 1 5.21 -17.76 -3.17
CA MET A 1 4.30 -16.69 -3.61
C MET A 1 3.95 -15.84 -2.40
N GLN A 2 4.11 -14.54 -2.48
CA GLN A 2 3.66 -13.63 -1.42
C GLN A 2 2.13 -13.64 -1.41
N LYS A 3 1.51 -13.86 -0.24
CA LYS A 3 0.03 -13.84 -0.12
C LYS A 3 -0.47 -12.42 -0.32
N THR A 4 -1.49 -12.26 -1.14
CA THR A 4 -2.22 -11.00 -1.30
C THR A 4 -2.88 -10.63 0.02
N LEU A 5 -2.66 -9.39 0.50
CA LEU A 5 -3.11 -8.93 1.80
C LEU A 5 -4.12 -7.79 1.64
N ILE A 6 -5.33 -7.99 2.14
CA ILE A 6 -6.33 -6.93 2.27
C ILE A 6 -6.16 -6.27 3.63
N ARG A 7 -5.97 -4.98 3.62
CA ARG A 7 -5.77 -4.15 4.81
C ARG A 7 -7.03 -3.38 5.13
N LEU A 8 -7.40 -3.34 6.40
CA LEU A 8 -8.55 -2.59 6.89
C LEU A 8 -8.07 -1.55 7.91
N VAL A 9 -8.45 -0.30 7.73
CA VAL A 9 -8.22 0.76 8.73
C VAL A 9 -9.53 1.48 8.98
N ASP A 10 -10.06 1.35 10.18
CA ASP A 10 -11.33 1.92 10.64
C ASP A 10 -11.30 2.03 12.16
N ASP A 11 -11.76 3.12 12.73
CA ASP A 11 -11.76 3.29 14.19
C ASP A 11 -12.88 2.53 14.90
N ASP A 12 -13.85 2.00 14.15
CA ASP A 12 -14.94 1.14 14.69
C ASP A 12 -14.56 -0.36 14.61
N PRO A 13 -14.29 -1.02 15.75
CA PRO A 13 -13.98 -2.45 15.77
C PRO A 13 -15.08 -3.35 15.18
N ALA A 14 -16.35 -2.94 15.30
CA ALA A 14 -17.47 -3.74 14.77
C ALA A 14 -17.48 -3.73 13.23
N VAL A 15 -17.10 -2.62 12.62
CA VAL A 15 -16.91 -2.52 11.17
C VAL A 15 -15.74 -3.41 10.73
N LEU A 16 -14.61 -3.36 11.44
CA LEU A 16 -13.45 -4.21 11.14
C LEU A 16 -13.78 -5.69 11.23
N GLU A 17 -14.50 -6.11 12.28
CA GLU A 17 -14.92 -7.52 12.46
C GLU A 17 -15.84 -7.98 11.31
N SER A 18 -16.84 -7.18 10.97
CA SER A 18 -17.78 -7.47 9.89
C SER A 18 -17.09 -7.59 8.54
N LEU A 19 -16.22 -6.63 8.20
CA LEU A 19 -15.48 -6.63 6.93
C LEU A 19 -14.49 -7.79 6.87
N THR A 20 -13.79 -8.07 7.97
CA THR A 20 -12.87 -9.21 8.07
C THR A 20 -13.59 -10.50 7.77
N PHE A 21 -14.76 -10.73 8.43
CA PHE A 21 -15.56 -11.92 8.21
C PHE A 21 -15.98 -12.10 6.74
N VAL A 22 -16.46 -11.03 6.09
CA VAL A 22 -16.87 -11.06 4.68
C VAL A 22 -15.70 -11.40 3.76
N LEU A 23 -14.55 -10.76 3.95
CA LEU A 23 -13.38 -10.93 3.10
C LEU A 23 -12.69 -12.29 3.29
N GLU A 24 -12.57 -12.77 4.53
CA GLU A 24 -11.99 -14.09 4.82
C GLU A 24 -12.84 -15.22 4.25
N ARG A 25 -14.17 -15.06 4.27
CA ARG A 25 -15.11 -16.00 3.67
C ARG A 25 -14.92 -16.14 2.15
N GLU A 26 -14.49 -15.08 1.48
CA GLU A 26 -14.11 -15.08 0.05
C GLU A 26 -12.65 -15.54 -0.17
N GLY A 27 -11.95 -15.97 0.89
CA GLY A 27 -10.61 -16.54 0.81
C GLY A 27 -9.47 -15.52 0.86
N TRP A 28 -9.75 -14.26 1.15
CA TRP A 28 -8.71 -13.22 1.30
C TRP A 28 -7.98 -13.36 2.64
N THR A 29 -6.69 -13.01 2.64
CA THR A 29 -5.97 -12.80 3.90
C THR A 29 -6.17 -11.35 4.32
N VAL A 30 -6.60 -11.13 5.56
CA VAL A 30 -6.95 -9.81 6.08
C VAL A 30 -6.04 -9.42 7.24
N ALA A 31 -5.70 -8.15 7.34
CA ALA A 31 -5.11 -7.53 8.52
C ALA A 31 -5.84 -6.21 8.79
N SER A 32 -6.11 -5.92 10.07
CA SER A 32 -6.93 -4.78 10.46
C SER A 32 -6.28 -3.96 11.57
N TRP A 33 -6.53 -2.65 11.55
CA TRP A 33 -6.03 -1.68 12.53
C TRP A 33 -7.14 -0.69 12.88
N THR A 34 -7.22 -0.35 14.15
CA THR A 34 -8.19 0.63 14.67
C THR A 34 -7.67 2.06 14.61
N SER A 35 -6.47 2.29 14.10
CA SER A 35 -5.94 3.64 13.92
C SER A 35 -4.95 3.74 12.75
N PRO A 36 -4.90 4.90 12.07
CA PRO A 36 -3.92 5.18 11.03
C PRO A 36 -2.47 5.03 11.49
N GLU A 37 -2.18 5.43 12.72
CA GLU A 37 -0.82 5.37 13.28
C GLU A 37 -0.36 3.93 13.51
N ALA A 38 -1.24 3.06 13.98
CA ALA A 38 -0.95 1.64 14.14
C ALA A 38 -0.65 1.00 12.78
N PHE A 39 -1.51 1.26 11.79
CA PHE A 39 -1.29 0.81 10.41
C PHE A 39 0.06 1.28 9.85
N LEU A 40 0.38 2.57 9.94
CA LEU A 40 1.64 3.12 9.43
C LEU A 40 2.89 2.54 10.11
N ARG A 41 2.76 2.06 11.34
CA ARG A 41 3.84 1.45 12.13
C ARG A 41 4.01 -0.03 11.84
N GLU A 42 2.92 -0.74 11.61
CA GLU A 42 2.86 -2.21 11.69
C GLU A 42 2.68 -2.90 10.35
N ASP A 43 2.21 -2.21 9.31
CA ASP A 43 1.94 -2.86 8.03
C ASP A 43 3.20 -3.26 7.25
N ALA A 44 3.03 -4.29 6.42
CA ALA A 44 4.02 -4.80 5.46
C ALA A 44 3.84 -4.16 4.08
N PRO A 45 4.56 -3.06 3.80
CA PRO A 45 4.33 -2.29 2.57
C PRO A 45 4.61 -3.06 1.27
N SER A 46 5.36 -4.15 1.35
CA SER A 46 5.77 -4.95 0.18
C SER A 46 4.79 -6.06 -0.19
N ALA A 47 3.86 -6.41 0.71
CA ALA A 47 2.83 -7.41 0.38
C ALA A 47 1.82 -6.81 -0.61
N PRO A 48 1.58 -7.45 -1.77
CA PRO A 48 0.57 -6.98 -2.72
C PRO A 48 -0.81 -7.01 -2.08
N GLY A 49 -1.74 -6.23 -2.62
CA GLY A 49 -3.12 -6.17 -2.15
C GLY A 49 -3.68 -4.75 -2.20
N CYS A 50 -4.63 -4.45 -1.33
CA CYS A 50 -5.24 -3.12 -1.26
C CYS A 50 -5.47 -2.70 0.19
N LEU A 51 -5.82 -1.43 0.35
CA LEU A 51 -6.25 -0.82 1.60
C LEU A 51 -7.72 -0.42 1.49
N ILE A 52 -8.56 -0.95 2.38
CA ILE A 52 -9.91 -0.46 2.64
C ILE A 52 -9.80 0.47 3.83
N LEU A 53 -10.19 1.71 3.65
CA LEU A 53 -9.87 2.80 4.55
C LEU A 53 -11.10 3.61 4.89
N ASP A 54 -11.39 3.73 6.19
CA ASP A 54 -12.40 4.69 6.62
C ASP A 54 -11.98 6.12 6.28
N TYR A 55 -12.94 6.87 5.76
CA TYR A 55 -12.71 8.27 5.45
C TYR A 55 -12.61 9.14 6.71
N SER A 56 -13.42 8.88 7.72
CA SER A 56 -13.59 9.71 8.92
C SER A 56 -13.11 9.00 10.18
N MET A 57 -11.90 9.29 10.61
CA MET A 57 -11.34 8.78 11.86
C MET A 57 -10.89 9.95 12.76
N PRO A 58 -10.88 9.78 14.10
CA PRO A 58 -10.70 10.90 15.06
C PRO A 58 -9.37 11.64 14.98
N THR A 59 -8.25 10.92 14.73
CA THR A 59 -6.90 11.48 14.83
C THR A 59 -6.31 11.91 13.49
N MET A 60 -6.70 11.21 12.43
CA MET A 60 -6.23 11.44 11.08
C MET A 60 -7.30 10.95 10.11
N THR A 61 -7.73 11.80 9.19
CA THR A 61 -8.68 11.41 8.14
C THR A 61 -8.05 10.41 7.17
N GLY A 62 -8.87 9.64 6.49
CA GLY A 62 -8.39 8.72 5.46
C GLY A 62 -7.61 9.42 4.34
N LEU A 63 -7.98 10.66 3.96
CA LEU A 63 -7.22 11.45 2.98
C LEU A 63 -5.85 11.89 3.49
N GLU A 64 -5.73 12.23 4.75
CA GLU A 64 -4.43 12.56 5.37
C GLU A 64 -3.55 11.33 5.47
N LEU A 65 -4.13 10.16 5.79
CA LEU A 65 -3.40 8.89 5.75
C LEU A 65 -2.90 8.59 4.33
N GLN A 66 -3.75 8.70 3.32
CA GLN A 66 -3.36 8.53 1.92
C GLN A 66 -2.20 9.46 1.53
N GLN A 67 -2.27 10.73 1.92
CA GLN A 67 -1.19 11.68 1.67
C GLN A 67 0.11 11.28 2.38
N THR A 68 0.03 10.92 3.67
CA THR A 68 1.17 10.46 4.45
C THR A 68 1.82 9.20 3.83
N MET A 69 1.00 8.26 3.36
CA MET A 69 1.48 7.07 2.64
C MET A 69 2.23 7.46 1.37
N ASN A 70 1.67 8.36 0.56
CA ASN A 70 2.31 8.83 -0.67
C ASN A 70 3.66 9.51 -0.40
N GLU A 71 3.75 10.37 0.61
CA GLU A 71 4.99 11.03 1.02
C GLU A 71 6.06 10.04 1.49
N ARG A 72 5.65 8.93 2.09
CA ARG A 72 6.54 7.84 2.52
C ARG A 72 6.84 6.83 1.40
N GLY A 73 6.38 7.09 0.17
CA GLY A 73 6.54 6.16 -0.95
C GLY A 73 5.83 4.82 -0.76
N TYR A 74 4.73 4.85 -0.01
CA TYR A 74 3.91 3.69 0.29
C TYR A 74 2.60 3.78 -0.50
N HIS A 75 2.61 3.21 -1.68
CA HIS A 75 1.48 3.26 -2.61
C HIS A 75 0.75 1.91 -2.63
N LEU A 76 -0.47 1.91 -2.11
CA LEU A 76 -1.43 0.83 -2.25
C LEU A 76 -2.65 1.36 -2.99
N PRO A 77 -3.33 0.53 -3.78
CA PRO A 77 -4.68 0.82 -4.21
C PRO A 77 -5.60 1.02 -3.01
N ILE A 78 -6.31 2.13 -2.94
CA ILE A 78 -7.16 2.49 -1.80
C ILE A 78 -8.62 2.47 -2.22
N ILE A 79 -9.45 1.82 -1.41
CA ILE A 79 -10.91 1.86 -1.45
C ILE A 79 -11.35 2.60 -0.19
N PHE A 80 -11.98 3.76 -0.35
CA PHE A 80 -12.53 4.47 0.79
C PHE A 80 -13.90 3.93 1.17
N LEU A 81 -14.13 3.80 2.48
CA LEU A 81 -15.45 3.58 3.05
C LEU A 81 -15.88 4.82 3.83
N THR A 82 -17.17 5.12 3.79
CA THR A 82 -17.76 6.23 4.54
C THR A 82 -19.11 5.88 5.11
N GLY A 83 -19.40 6.36 6.31
CA GLY A 83 -20.75 6.27 6.89
C GLY A 83 -21.74 7.28 6.27
N HIS A 84 -21.23 8.41 5.78
CA HIS A 84 -22.00 9.45 5.11
C HIS A 84 -21.14 10.01 3.97
N GLY A 85 -21.44 9.58 2.74
CA GLY A 85 -20.72 10.04 1.56
C GLY A 85 -21.36 11.30 0.99
N ASP A 86 -20.68 12.45 1.06
CA ASP A 86 -21.01 13.54 0.17
C ASP A 86 -20.26 13.41 -1.16
N ILE A 87 -20.84 13.97 -2.23
CA ILE A 87 -20.29 13.87 -3.59
C ILE A 87 -18.93 14.58 -3.69
N GLU A 88 -18.74 15.67 -2.98
CA GLU A 88 -17.52 16.49 -3.04
C GLU A 88 -16.32 15.71 -2.45
N THR A 89 -16.54 15.03 -1.35
CA THR A 89 -15.58 14.13 -0.70
C THR A 89 -15.19 12.99 -1.62
N ALA A 90 -16.16 12.30 -2.21
CA ALA A 90 -15.92 11.22 -3.16
C ALA A 90 -15.08 11.68 -4.37
N VAL A 91 -15.45 12.81 -4.97
CA VAL A 91 -14.71 13.41 -6.10
C VAL A 91 -13.27 13.74 -5.70
N THR A 92 -13.05 14.25 -4.49
CA THR A 92 -11.70 14.57 -4.01
C THR A 92 -10.85 13.32 -3.81
N ALA A 93 -11.39 12.26 -3.21
CA ALA A 93 -10.72 10.98 -3.03
C ALA A 93 -10.32 10.36 -4.38
N MET A 94 -11.24 10.35 -5.33
CA MET A 94 -11.01 9.82 -6.68
C MET A 94 -9.94 10.63 -7.44
N LYS A 95 -9.97 11.96 -7.37
CA LYS A 95 -8.92 12.81 -7.97
C LYS A 95 -7.53 12.57 -7.38
N LYS A 96 -7.45 12.15 -6.11
CA LYS A 96 -6.20 11.78 -5.44
C LYS A 96 -5.78 10.32 -5.71
N GLY A 97 -6.49 9.61 -6.58
CA GLY A 97 -6.11 8.28 -7.05
C GLY A 97 -6.68 7.11 -6.24
N ALA A 98 -7.78 7.31 -5.51
CA ALA A 98 -8.52 6.20 -4.96
C ALA A 98 -9.07 5.29 -6.08
N VAL A 99 -9.13 3.99 -5.82
CA VAL A 99 -9.70 3.00 -6.75
C VAL A 99 -11.21 3.07 -6.76
N GLU A 100 -11.80 3.29 -5.57
CA GLU A 100 -13.23 3.36 -5.37
C GLU A 100 -13.56 4.13 -4.08
N PHE A 101 -14.81 4.61 -3.99
CA PHE A 101 -15.38 5.26 -2.83
C PHE A 101 -16.76 4.68 -2.58
N LEU A 102 -17.00 4.02 -1.45
CA LEU A 102 -18.19 3.26 -1.14
C LEU A 102 -18.79 3.67 0.21
N GLU A 103 -20.09 3.48 0.37
CA GLU A 103 -20.76 3.62 1.66
C GLU A 103 -20.62 2.34 2.50
N LYS A 104 -20.40 2.47 3.83
CA LYS A 104 -20.28 1.35 4.78
C LYS A 104 -21.54 0.48 4.82
N THR A 105 -22.70 1.06 4.55
CA THR A 105 -24.00 0.36 4.49
C THR A 105 -24.32 -0.20 3.10
N GLY A 106 -23.35 -0.16 2.21
CA GLY A 106 -23.52 -0.54 0.81
C GLY A 106 -23.58 -2.05 0.58
N ASP A 107 -23.79 -2.40 -0.67
CA ASP A 107 -23.83 -3.77 -1.16
C ASP A 107 -22.44 -4.44 -1.03
N ALA A 108 -22.36 -5.56 -0.31
CA ALA A 108 -21.14 -6.35 -0.18
C ALA A 108 -20.56 -6.77 -1.55
N GLY A 109 -21.41 -6.99 -2.56
CA GLY A 109 -20.96 -7.32 -3.90
C GLY A 109 -20.15 -6.19 -4.55
N LYS A 110 -20.52 -4.93 -4.30
CA LYS A 110 -19.75 -3.76 -4.77
C LYS A 110 -18.38 -3.68 -4.09
N LEU A 111 -18.34 -3.96 -2.79
CA LEU A 111 -17.07 -4.00 -2.06
C LEU A 111 -16.15 -5.08 -2.61
N LEU A 112 -16.64 -6.29 -2.80
CA LEU A 112 -15.87 -7.41 -3.34
C LEU A 112 -15.34 -7.10 -4.74
N ALA A 113 -16.17 -6.57 -5.63
CA ALA A 113 -15.75 -6.15 -6.96
C ALA A 113 -14.66 -5.06 -6.92
N ALA A 114 -14.77 -4.10 -5.99
CA ALA A 114 -13.75 -3.06 -5.79
C ALA A 114 -12.43 -3.66 -5.28
N VAL A 115 -12.49 -4.63 -4.36
CA VAL A 115 -11.32 -5.38 -3.85
C VAL A 115 -10.62 -6.12 -4.99
N GLU A 116 -11.34 -6.88 -5.79
CA GLU A 116 -10.79 -7.60 -6.95
C GLU A 116 -10.08 -6.64 -7.92
N LYS A 117 -10.74 -5.53 -8.26
CA LYS A 117 -10.16 -4.48 -9.11
C LYS A 117 -8.88 -3.90 -8.51
N ALA A 118 -8.88 -3.57 -7.21
CA ALA A 118 -7.73 -3.02 -6.51
C ALA A 118 -6.57 -4.01 -6.41
N VAL A 119 -6.86 -5.27 -6.08
CA VAL A 119 -5.85 -6.35 -6.06
C VAL A 119 -5.24 -6.55 -7.43
N SER A 120 -6.06 -6.62 -8.48
CA SER A 120 -5.58 -6.74 -9.86
C SER A 120 -4.64 -5.58 -10.24
N GLN A 121 -4.95 -4.36 -9.82
CA GLN A 121 -4.05 -3.20 -10.03
C GLN A 121 -2.73 -3.36 -9.28
N SER A 122 -2.76 -3.86 -8.04
CA SER A 122 -1.56 -4.11 -7.24
C SER A 122 -0.66 -5.19 -7.84
N GLU A 123 -1.26 -6.26 -8.35
CA GLU A 123 -0.54 -7.38 -8.97
C GLU A 123 -0.05 -7.06 -10.38
N ASN A 124 -0.85 -6.33 -11.17
CA ASN A 124 -0.51 -5.90 -12.52
C ASN A 124 0.55 -4.79 -12.58
N GLY A 125 0.94 -4.20 -11.45
CA GLY A 125 2.12 -3.33 -11.37
C GLY A 125 3.37 -3.98 -12.01
N PHE A 126 3.41 -5.31 -12.10
CA PHE A 126 4.42 -6.06 -12.84
C PHE A 126 4.34 -5.90 -14.36
N ALA A 127 3.15 -5.73 -14.93
CA ALA A 127 2.96 -5.60 -16.38
C ALA A 127 3.10 -4.15 -16.89
N VAL A 128 3.04 -3.16 -15.99
CA VAL A 128 2.92 -1.74 -16.34
C VAL A 128 4.27 -1.05 -16.54
N LEU A 129 5.38 -1.60 -16.03
CA LEU A 129 6.66 -0.90 -16.12
C LEU A 129 7.19 -0.80 -17.57
N GLY A 130 6.85 -1.71 -18.48
CA GLY A 130 7.24 -1.64 -19.91
C GLY A 130 8.69 -1.26 -20.17
N ILE A 131 9.55 -1.28 -19.14
CA ILE A 131 10.95 -0.88 -19.22
C ILE A 131 11.84 -2.07 -19.55
N SER A 132 12.85 -1.81 -20.36
CA SER A 132 13.86 -2.82 -20.67
C SER A 132 14.76 -3.10 -19.45
N ALA A 133 15.41 -4.28 -19.41
CA ALA A 133 16.42 -4.60 -18.40
C ALA A 133 17.54 -3.55 -18.34
N VAL A 134 17.91 -2.96 -19.48
CA VAL A 134 18.90 -1.87 -19.56
C VAL A 134 18.42 -0.64 -18.78
N GLU A 135 17.18 -0.23 -18.97
CA GLU A 135 16.60 0.90 -18.25
C GLU A 135 16.43 0.60 -16.76
N ALA A 136 16.03 -0.61 -16.41
CA ALA A 136 15.95 -1.05 -15.02
C ALA A 136 17.31 -0.97 -14.31
N ARG A 137 18.38 -1.46 -14.95
CA ARG A 137 19.75 -1.35 -14.44
C ARG A 137 20.19 0.11 -14.30
N ARG A 138 19.90 0.94 -15.31
CA ARG A 138 20.21 2.38 -15.27
C ARG A 138 19.54 3.08 -14.07
N ARG A 139 18.26 2.85 -13.85
CA ARG A 139 17.56 3.43 -12.68
C ARG A 139 18.13 2.90 -11.36
N SER A 140 18.41 1.60 -11.29
CA SER A 140 18.99 0.98 -10.12
C SER A 140 20.40 1.47 -9.79
N SER A 141 21.19 1.90 -10.79
CA SER A 141 22.52 2.48 -10.55
C SER A 141 22.47 3.85 -9.87
N LEU A 142 21.31 4.53 -9.86
CA LEU A 142 21.11 5.80 -9.16
C LEU A 142 20.95 5.64 -7.64
N LEU A 143 20.76 4.42 -7.17
CA LEU A 143 20.59 4.15 -5.73
C LEU A 143 21.96 4.22 -5.02
N THR A 144 21.95 4.90 -3.88
CA THR A 144 23.05 4.79 -2.91
C THR A 144 23.07 3.39 -2.29
N GLU A 145 24.15 3.00 -1.64
CA GLU A 145 24.25 1.71 -0.94
C GLU A 145 23.17 1.55 0.14
N ARG A 146 22.86 2.62 0.88
CA ARG A 146 21.82 2.62 1.92
C ARG A 146 20.42 2.45 1.33
N GLU A 147 20.09 3.19 0.27
CA GLU A 147 18.83 3.04 -0.44
C GLU A 147 18.68 1.62 -1.02
N ARG A 148 19.74 1.09 -1.61
CA ARG A 148 19.76 -0.28 -2.16
C ARG A 148 19.53 -1.33 -1.07
N ALA A 149 20.18 -1.20 0.08
CA ALA A 149 19.99 -2.11 1.21
C ALA A 149 18.54 -2.09 1.72
N VAL A 150 17.94 -0.90 1.82
CA VAL A 150 16.54 -0.75 2.25
C VAL A 150 15.59 -1.38 1.23
N VAL A 151 15.69 -1.04 -0.06
CA VAL A 151 14.73 -1.56 -1.06
C VAL A 151 14.86 -3.06 -1.28
N LYS A 152 16.04 -3.66 -1.10
CA LYS A 152 16.21 -5.12 -1.09
C LYS A 152 15.39 -5.78 0.02
N LEU A 153 15.46 -5.27 1.23
CA LEU A 153 14.70 -5.80 2.36
C LEU A 153 13.20 -5.62 2.15
N ILE A 154 12.78 -4.45 1.66
CA ILE A 154 11.37 -4.18 1.35
C ILE A 154 10.87 -5.11 0.24
N ALA A 155 11.64 -5.30 -0.84
CA ALA A 155 11.28 -6.22 -1.92
C ALA A 155 11.25 -7.70 -1.48
N ALA A 156 12.04 -8.06 -0.46
CA ALA A 156 12.01 -9.37 0.19
C ALA A 156 10.85 -9.54 1.19
N GLY A 157 9.91 -8.58 1.26
CA GLY A 157 8.73 -8.68 2.12
C GLY A 157 8.95 -8.26 3.57
N LYS A 158 10.05 -7.56 3.88
CA LYS A 158 10.31 -7.12 5.25
C LYS A 158 9.57 -5.84 5.58
N PHE A 159 9.05 -5.75 6.81
CA PHE A 159 8.47 -4.54 7.38
C PHE A 159 9.52 -3.45 7.52
N ASN A 160 9.11 -2.18 7.51
CA ASN A 160 10.03 -1.07 7.78
C ASN A 160 10.75 -1.24 9.11
N ARG A 161 10.08 -1.78 10.14
CA ARG A 161 10.66 -2.07 11.45
C ARG A 161 11.74 -3.15 11.37
N GLU A 162 11.46 -4.27 10.70
CA GLU A 162 12.46 -5.33 10.51
C GLU A 162 13.68 -4.86 9.70
N ALA A 163 13.43 -4.01 8.69
CA ALA A 163 14.51 -3.39 7.92
C ALA A 163 15.34 -2.43 8.79
N ALA A 164 14.69 -1.65 9.66
CA ALA A 164 15.35 -0.76 10.60
C ALA A 164 16.25 -1.53 11.58
N ASP A 165 15.73 -2.60 12.18
CA ASP A 165 16.46 -3.46 13.09
C ASP A 165 17.69 -4.10 12.39
N ARG A 166 17.51 -4.64 11.17
CA ARG A 166 18.60 -5.30 10.40
C ARG A 166 19.68 -4.34 9.95
N LEU A 167 19.32 -3.09 9.66
CA LEU A 167 20.26 -2.08 9.16
C LEU A 167 20.82 -1.17 10.27
N ALA A 168 20.41 -1.39 11.53
CA ALA A 168 20.70 -0.53 12.68
C ALA A 168 20.31 0.95 12.43
N LEU A 169 19.10 1.15 11.90
CA LEU A 169 18.53 2.46 11.56
C LEU A 169 17.24 2.70 12.36
N SER A 170 16.78 3.95 12.40
CA SER A 170 15.42 4.24 12.84
C SER A 170 14.40 3.89 11.75
N VAL A 171 13.16 3.56 12.15
CA VAL A 171 12.05 3.32 11.19
C VAL A 171 11.88 4.53 10.28
N ARG A 172 11.95 5.75 10.84
CA ARG A 172 11.86 7.00 10.08
C ARG A 172 12.96 7.13 9.03
N THR A 173 14.17 6.69 9.35
CA THR A 173 15.31 6.70 8.42
C THR A 173 15.08 5.72 7.26
N VAL A 174 14.54 4.52 7.57
CA VAL A 174 14.16 3.53 6.54
C VAL A 174 13.08 4.07 5.61
N GLU A 175 12.05 4.73 6.16
CA GLU A 175 11.00 5.39 5.37
C GLU A 175 11.57 6.43 4.42
N ASN A 176 12.49 7.26 4.89
CA ASN A 176 13.13 8.29 4.07
C ASN A 176 13.97 7.68 2.94
N TYR A 177 14.78 6.66 3.22
CA TYR A 177 15.56 5.96 2.19
C TYR A 177 14.65 5.27 1.18
N ARG A 178 13.56 4.64 1.65
CA ARG A 178 12.58 4.02 0.78
C ARG A 178 11.93 5.04 -0.14
N ALA A 179 11.41 6.15 0.37
CA ALA A 179 10.78 7.20 -0.42
C ALA A 179 11.74 7.77 -1.47
N SER A 180 12.98 8.06 -1.08
CA SER A 180 14.04 8.53 -1.98
C SER A 180 14.34 7.51 -3.08
N ALA A 181 14.50 6.24 -2.72
CA ALA A 181 14.77 5.16 -3.66
C ALA A 181 13.63 4.97 -4.66
N MET A 182 12.39 4.93 -4.20
CA MET A 182 11.22 4.77 -5.09
C MET A 182 11.10 5.92 -6.09
N LYS A 183 11.41 7.15 -5.67
CA LYS A 183 11.46 8.33 -6.55
C LYS A 183 12.55 8.17 -7.62
N LYS A 184 13.76 7.74 -7.27
CA LYS A 184 14.88 7.51 -8.21
C LYS A 184 14.58 6.39 -9.20
N LEU A 185 13.96 5.31 -8.72
CA LEU A 185 13.55 4.17 -9.52
C LEU A 185 12.34 4.48 -10.41
N GLN A 186 11.62 5.57 -10.13
CA GLN A 186 10.38 5.97 -10.80
C GLN A 186 9.30 4.87 -10.68
N VAL A 187 9.16 4.29 -9.50
CA VAL A 187 8.15 3.27 -9.17
C VAL A 187 7.15 3.81 -8.16
N LYS A 188 5.89 3.42 -8.34
CA LYS A 188 4.77 3.91 -7.52
C LYS A 188 4.33 2.94 -6.42
N GLY A 189 4.81 1.70 -6.44
CA GLY A 189 4.39 0.69 -5.47
C GLY A 189 5.42 -0.42 -5.30
N SER A 190 5.18 -1.27 -4.31
CA SER A 190 6.07 -2.39 -4.01
C SER A 190 6.11 -3.44 -5.13
N ALA A 191 5.00 -3.66 -5.83
CA ALA A 191 4.96 -4.57 -6.97
C ALA A 191 5.87 -4.08 -8.11
N GLU A 192 5.80 -2.78 -8.45
CA GLU A 192 6.69 -2.17 -9.44
C GLU A 192 8.15 -2.20 -8.99
N LEU A 193 8.42 -1.98 -7.69
CA LEU A 193 9.75 -2.08 -7.10
C LEU A 193 10.33 -3.47 -7.30
N VAL A 194 9.59 -4.51 -6.93
CA VAL A 194 10.02 -5.91 -7.10
C VAL A 194 10.25 -6.24 -8.57
N ALA A 195 9.34 -5.82 -9.46
CA ALA A 195 9.48 -6.04 -10.89
C ALA A 195 10.75 -5.37 -11.46
N LEU A 196 11.00 -4.11 -11.07
CA LEU A 196 12.19 -3.37 -11.51
C LEU A 196 13.48 -4.01 -11.00
N LEU A 197 13.55 -4.37 -9.71
CA LEU A 197 14.75 -5.00 -9.15
C LEU A 197 15.05 -6.34 -9.80
N ARG A 198 14.03 -7.16 -10.09
CA ARG A 198 14.20 -8.40 -10.85
C ARG A 198 14.69 -8.14 -12.28
N ALA A 199 14.09 -7.18 -12.98
CA ALA A 199 14.52 -6.82 -14.34
C ALA A 199 15.96 -6.26 -14.38
N ALA A 200 16.41 -5.66 -13.28
CA ALA A 200 17.78 -5.17 -13.11
C ALA A 200 18.77 -6.26 -12.68
N GLU A 201 18.30 -7.49 -12.38
CA GLU A 201 19.12 -8.58 -11.82
C GLU A 201 19.82 -8.19 -10.50
N ILE A 202 19.09 -7.47 -9.66
CA ILE A 202 19.55 -7.09 -8.33
C ILE A 202 18.88 -8.03 -7.32
N ASP A 203 19.61 -9.05 -6.91
CA ASP A 203 19.23 -9.95 -5.81
C ASP A 203 19.47 -9.32 -4.43
#